data_f6ef0ca01a1acadc2d6918f6b82d300c
#
_entry.id   f6ef0ca01a1acadc2d6918f6b82d300c
#
_cell.length_a   1.000
_cell.length_b   1.000
_cell.length_c   1.000
_cell.angle_alpha   90.00
_cell.angle_beta   90.00
_cell.angle_gamma   90.00
#
_symmetry.space_group_name_H-M   'P 1'
#
loop_
_entity.id
_entity.type
_entity.pdbx_description
1 polymer ?
#
loop_
_entity_poly.entity_id
_entity_poly.type
_entity_poly.pdbx_seq_one_letter_code
_entity_poly.pdbx_strand_id
1 'polypeptide(L)'
;MSEIQKEEQETQMFRYKDAFLPIEERVNDLLSHMTLREKVGQLNQRLYGFRAYERKGDEITLTKETIEEAKYFGGLGVVYGLYRADPWSAKTTENGLSKEYAIKGYNLLQRCCLEHSRLGIPLLLSSECPHGHQALDGYLLPVNLAAGATFDPKLYKEAVSVCAHQLKQMGVNLSLVSALDVARDPRWGRTEECFGEDPYLCSCFAKAAVEGTQSEGVAMVAKHFCAQGETTGGVNASAARIGERELREIHLPAAKACCEAGVKGVMAAYNEIDGVYCHMNHHLLTEILRDEFGFDGIVMADGVALDRLQEAVGDEPHAAALALSAGVDVSLWDNVFPVSYTHLTLPTT
;
A
#
# COMPACT_ATOMS: atom_id res chain seq x y z
N MET A 1 9.16 -27.80 -31.39
CA MET A 1 9.32 -27.86 -29.94
C MET A 1 7.92 -27.81 -29.34
N SER A 2 7.55 -28.77 -28.50
CA SER A 2 6.22 -28.76 -27.86
C SER A 2 6.13 -27.62 -26.83
N GLU A 3 4.92 -27.18 -26.48
CA GLU A 3 4.72 -26.17 -25.42
C GLU A 3 5.37 -26.60 -24.10
N ILE A 4 5.29 -27.88 -23.75
CA ILE A 4 5.94 -28.47 -22.58
C ILE A 4 7.47 -28.31 -22.64
N GLN A 5 8.09 -28.53 -23.78
CA GLN A 5 9.56 -28.36 -23.93
C GLN A 5 9.99 -26.88 -23.86
N LYS A 6 9.11 -25.95 -24.23
CA LYS A 6 9.36 -24.51 -24.05
C LYS A 6 9.22 -24.10 -22.58
N GLU A 7 8.19 -24.58 -21.87
CA GLU A 7 8.03 -24.34 -20.45
C GLU A 7 9.18 -24.92 -19.61
N GLU A 8 9.63 -26.13 -19.93
CA GLU A 8 10.78 -26.76 -19.27
C GLU A 8 12.09 -25.96 -19.52
N GLN A 9 12.31 -25.47 -20.75
CA GLN A 9 13.46 -24.62 -21.06
C GLN A 9 13.39 -23.26 -20.39
N GLU A 10 12.20 -22.64 -20.30
CA GLU A 10 12.01 -21.38 -19.58
C GLU A 10 12.20 -21.53 -18.07
N THR A 11 11.72 -22.62 -17.48
CA THR A 11 11.92 -22.91 -16.05
C THR A 11 13.38 -23.20 -15.75
N GLN A 12 14.11 -23.85 -16.67
CA GLN A 12 15.54 -24.11 -16.54
C GLN A 12 16.39 -22.82 -16.70
N MET A 13 15.89 -21.83 -17.44
CA MET A 13 16.51 -20.52 -17.63
C MET A 13 16.18 -19.53 -16.48
N PHE A 14 14.97 -19.65 -15.89
CA PHE A 14 14.47 -18.76 -14.84
C PHE A 14 14.01 -19.56 -13.62
N ARG A 15 14.92 -19.79 -12.68
CA ARG A 15 14.64 -20.58 -11.46
C ARG A 15 13.50 -20.00 -10.62
N TYR A 16 13.28 -18.68 -10.65
CA TYR A 16 12.19 -18.05 -9.91
C TYR A 16 10.79 -18.53 -10.34
N LYS A 17 10.66 -19.11 -11.54
CA LYS A 17 9.39 -19.70 -12.03
C LYS A 17 9.08 -21.06 -11.41
N ASP A 18 10.06 -21.74 -10.83
CA ASP A 18 9.86 -22.99 -10.14
C ASP A 18 9.23 -22.75 -8.76
N ALA A 19 7.93 -23.09 -8.64
CA ALA A 19 7.15 -22.89 -7.41
C ALA A 19 7.62 -23.79 -6.23
N PHE A 20 8.42 -24.82 -6.48
CA PHE A 20 8.93 -25.72 -5.46
C PHE A 20 10.23 -25.23 -4.80
N LEU A 21 10.90 -24.24 -5.39
CA LEU A 21 12.07 -23.63 -4.78
C LEU A 21 11.69 -22.72 -3.61
N PRO A 22 12.55 -22.57 -2.60
CA PRO A 22 12.38 -21.60 -1.53
C PRO A 22 12.17 -20.19 -2.05
N ILE A 23 11.31 -19.41 -1.38
CA ILE A 23 10.97 -18.03 -1.81
C ILE A 23 12.23 -17.17 -1.95
N GLU A 24 13.16 -17.27 -1.00
CA GLU A 24 14.44 -16.52 -1.04
C GLU A 24 15.27 -16.82 -2.29
N GLU A 25 15.37 -18.08 -2.68
CA GLU A 25 16.07 -18.46 -3.91
C GLU A 25 15.39 -17.90 -5.14
N ARG A 26 14.05 -17.94 -5.17
CA ARG A 26 13.26 -17.40 -6.28
C ARG A 26 13.38 -15.87 -6.39
N VAL A 27 13.34 -15.19 -5.26
CA VAL A 27 13.50 -13.71 -5.21
C VAL A 27 14.89 -13.30 -5.69
N ASN A 28 15.94 -13.95 -5.18
CA ASN A 28 17.32 -13.66 -5.57
C ASN A 28 17.56 -13.92 -7.07
N ASP A 29 17.04 -15.03 -7.59
CA ASP A 29 17.12 -15.34 -9.01
C ASP A 29 16.38 -14.28 -9.85
N LEU A 30 15.12 -13.92 -9.49
CA LEU A 30 14.35 -12.88 -10.16
C LEU A 30 15.09 -11.54 -10.18
N LEU A 31 15.60 -11.09 -9.02
CA LEU A 31 16.34 -9.83 -8.89
C LEU A 31 17.60 -9.80 -9.75
N SER A 32 18.26 -10.93 -9.94
CA SER A 32 19.45 -11.04 -10.80
C SER A 32 19.14 -10.81 -12.29
N HIS A 33 17.93 -11.10 -12.71
CA HIS A 33 17.46 -10.91 -14.09
C HIS A 33 16.83 -9.54 -14.33
N MET A 34 16.48 -8.79 -13.30
CA MET A 34 15.81 -7.50 -13.41
C MET A 34 16.77 -6.38 -13.77
N THR A 35 16.41 -5.59 -14.77
CA THR A 35 17.04 -4.30 -15.04
C THR A 35 16.67 -3.28 -13.96
N LEU A 36 17.46 -2.20 -13.83
CA LEU A 36 17.13 -1.11 -12.89
C LEU A 36 15.74 -0.52 -13.17
N ARG A 37 15.35 -0.37 -14.43
CA ARG A 37 14.02 0.12 -14.83
C ARG A 37 12.90 -0.79 -14.31
N GLU A 38 13.04 -2.09 -14.46
CA GLU A 38 12.05 -3.05 -13.97
C GLU A 38 11.98 -3.04 -12.43
N LYS A 39 13.13 -2.87 -11.74
CA LYS A 39 13.16 -2.71 -10.27
C LYS A 39 12.41 -1.45 -9.84
N VAL A 40 12.66 -0.31 -10.48
CA VAL A 40 11.93 0.93 -10.22
C VAL A 40 10.44 0.77 -10.48
N GLY A 41 10.05 0.04 -11.54
CA GLY A 41 8.65 -0.29 -11.83
C GLY A 41 7.95 -1.06 -10.72
N GLN A 42 8.68 -1.91 -9.96
CA GLN A 42 8.11 -2.63 -8.81
C GLN A 42 7.91 -1.74 -7.59
N LEU A 43 8.76 -0.74 -7.38
CA LEU A 43 8.65 0.23 -6.27
C LEU A 43 7.60 1.32 -6.56
N ASN A 44 7.22 1.49 -7.83
CA ASN A 44 6.37 2.57 -8.30
C ASN A 44 4.89 2.19 -8.27
N GLN A 45 4.08 3.03 -7.63
CA GLN A 45 2.62 2.96 -7.59
C GLN A 45 2.01 4.33 -7.96
N ARG A 46 2.47 4.95 -9.05
CA ARG A 46 2.04 6.32 -9.39
C ARG A 46 0.68 6.41 -10.08
N LEU A 47 0.21 5.32 -10.68
CA LEU A 47 -1.08 5.32 -11.36
C LEU A 47 -2.25 5.34 -10.38
N TYR A 48 -3.20 6.22 -10.64
CA TYR A 48 -4.51 6.19 -9.99
C TYR A 48 -5.36 5.09 -10.63
N GLY A 49 -5.57 3.97 -9.97
CA GLY A 49 -6.27 2.82 -10.52
C GLY A 49 -7.67 3.12 -11.06
N PHE A 50 -8.41 4.03 -10.41
CA PHE A 50 -9.71 4.48 -10.90
C PHE A 50 -9.62 5.35 -12.16
N ARG A 51 -8.43 5.79 -12.58
CA ARG A 51 -8.14 6.45 -13.86
C ARG A 51 -7.46 5.52 -14.87
N ALA A 52 -7.12 4.30 -14.47
CA ALA A 52 -6.43 3.35 -15.33
C ALA A 52 -7.32 2.79 -16.46
N TYR A 53 -8.62 2.99 -16.36
CA TYR A 53 -9.60 2.47 -17.31
C TYR A 53 -10.71 3.46 -17.62
N GLU A 54 -11.37 3.23 -18.76
CA GLU A 54 -12.67 3.81 -19.12
C GLU A 54 -13.69 2.68 -19.24
N ARG A 55 -14.92 2.91 -18.75
CA ARG A 55 -16.06 2.03 -18.96
C ARG A 55 -17.20 2.79 -19.60
N LYS A 56 -17.73 2.24 -20.71
CA LYS A 56 -18.91 2.74 -21.45
C LYS A 56 -19.86 1.57 -21.66
N GLY A 57 -20.95 1.53 -20.89
CA GLY A 57 -21.82 0.35 -20.84
C GLY A 57 -21.04 -0.88 -20.36
N ASP A 58 -21.03 -1.95 -21.15
CA ASP A 58 -20.34 -3.21 -20.83
C ASP A 58 -18.88 -3.26 -21.33
N GLU A 59 -18.46 -2.24 -22.07
CA GLU A 59 -17.11 -2.16 -22.60
C GLU A 59 -16.19 -1.50 -21.58
N ILE A 60 -15.04 -2.17 -21.31
CA ILE A 60 -13.96 -1.67 -20.45
C ILE A 60 -12.69 -1.67 -21.27
N THR A 61 -12.02 -0.51 -21.32
CA THR A 61 -10.72 -0.33 -21.98
C THR A 61 -9.72 0.29 -21.03
N LEU A 62 -8.44 -0.07 -21.15
CA LEU A 62 -7.38 0.61 -20.43
C LEU A 62 -7.05 1.94 -21.09
N THR A 63 -6.68 2.92 -20.28
CA THR A 63 -6.21 4.21 -20.79
C THR A 63 -4.84 4.07 -21.42
N LYS A 64 -4.53 4.99 -22.34
CA LYS A 64 -3.23 5.05 -23.00
C LYS A 64 -2.09 5.18 -21.98
N GLU A 65 -2.27 6.01 -20.96
CA GLU A 65 -1.31 6.21 -19.88
C GLU A 65 -0.96 4.90 -19.17
N THR A 66 -1.96 4.08 -18.82
CA THR A 66 -1.76 2.78 -18.17
C THR A 66 -0.94 1.82 -19.04
N ILE A 67 -1.26 1.76 -20.33
CA ILE A 67 -0.56 0.88 -21.28
C ILE A 67 0.89 1.34 -21.47
N GLU A 68 1.12 2.65 -21.62
CA GLU A 68 2.45 3.22 -21.79
C GLU A 68 3.31 3.02 -20.54
N GLU A 69 2.75 3.16 -19.35
CA GLU A 69 3.43 2.91 -18.09
C GLU A 69 3.87 1.44 -17.97
N ALA A 70 2.94 0.50 -18.23
CA ALA A 70 3.25 -0.93 -18.22
C ALA A 70 4.36 -1.29 -19.22
N LYS A 71 4.32 -0.70 -20.42
CA LYS A 71 5.39 -0.87 -21.43
C LYS A 71 6.72 -0.33 -20.96
N TYR A 72 6.72 0.87 -20.39
CA TYR A 72 7.94 1.56 -20.00
C TYR A 72 8.71 0.81 -18.93
N PHE A 73 8.02 0.32 -17.90
CA PHE A 73 8.64 -0.38 -16.76
C PHE A 73 8.73 -1.89 -16.94
N GLY A 74 8.16 -2.45 -18.01
CA GLY A 74 8.11 -3.92 -18.18
C GLY A 74 7.15 -4.60 -17.22
N GLY A 75 5.99 -4.01 -17.02
CA GLY A 75 4.96 -4.38 -16.06
C GLY A 75 4.70 -3.28 -15.01
N LEU A 76 3.79 -3.52 -14.10
CA LEU A 76 3.48 -2.63 -12.97
C LEU A 76 3.68 -3.41 -11.67
N GLY A 77 4.27 -2.80 -10.65
CA GLY A 77 4.46 -3.44 -9.34
C GLY A 77 3.16 -3.47 -8.55
N VAL A 78 2.63 -2.30 -8.23
CA VAL A 78 1.38 -2.14 -7.47
C VAL A 78 0.49 -1.11 -8.17
N VAL A 79 -0.82 -1.33 -8.14
CA VAL A 79 -1.82 -0.33 -8.57
C VAL A 79 -2.83 -0.14 -7.45
N TYR A 80 -3.03 1.10 -7.03
CA TYR A 80 -3.98 1.46 -5.99
C TYR A 80 -5.33 1.87 -6.56
N GLY A 81 -6.41 1.36 -5.92
CA GLY A 81 -7.74 1.94 -6.05
C GLY A 81 -8.41 1.72 -7.40
N LEU A 82 -8.21 0.57 -8.05
CA LEU A 82 -8.91 0.20 -9.28
C LEU A 82 -10.43 0.32 -9.12
N TYR A 83 -10.95 -0.07 -7.97
CA TYR A 83 -12.38 -0.10 -7.64
C TYR A 83 -12.88 1.11 -6.89
N ARG A 84 -11.98 2.06 -6.53
CA ARG A 84 -12.35 3.20 -5.70
C ARG A 84 -13.53 3.96 -6.29
N ALA A 85 -14.58 4.14 -5.48
CA ALA A 85 -15.80 4.84 -5.85
C ALA A 85 -16.23 5.74 -4.69
N ASP A 86 -15.89 7.01 -4.81
CA ASP A 86 -16.17 8.08 -3.86
C ASP A 86 -16.22 9.42 -4.62
N PRO A 87 -16.60 10.54 -3.97
CA PRO A 87 -16.65 11.85 -4.61
C PRO A 87 -15.31 12.29 -5.22
N TRP A 88 -14.18 11.84 -4.66
CA TRP A 88 -12.85 12.19 -5.17
C TRP A 88 -12.51 11.44 -6.46
N SER A 89 -12.82 10.14 -6.54
CA SER A 89 -12.62 9.34 -7.75
C SER A 89 -13.61 9.67 -8.87
N ALA A 90 -14.75 10.25 -8.52
CA ALA A 90 -15.89 10.52 -9.42
C ALA A 90 -16.40 9.26 -10.15
N LYS A 91 -16.17 8.07 -9.59
CA LYS A 91 -16.70 6.81 -10.11
C LYS A 91 -18.07 6.54 -9.52
N THR A 92 -18.98 6.15 -10.41
CA THR A 92 -20.38 5.83 -10.12
C THR A 92 -20.76 4.49 -10.71
N THR A 93 -21.99 4.04 -10.54
CA THR A 93 -22.53 2.83 -11.18
C THR A 93 -22.50 2.90 -12.71
N GLU A 94 -22.40 4.08 -13.30
CA GLU A 94 -22.40 4.29 -14.76
C GLU A 94 -21.01 4.09 -15.38
N ASN A 95 -19.93 4.44 -14.67
CA ASN A 95 -18.57 4.49 -15.20
C ASN A 95 -17.52 3.78 -14.34
N GLY A 96 -17.89 3.31 -13.16
CA GLY A 96 -17.03 2.56 -12.23
C GLY A 96 -17.17 1.05 -12.41
N LEU A 97 -16.39 0.29 -11.67
CA LEU A 97 -16.39 -1.18 -11.68
C LEU A 97 -17.19 -1.70 -10.47
N SER A 98 -18.49 -1.94 -10.69
CA SER A 98 -19.30 -2.72 -9.75
C SER A 98 -18.85 -4.19 -9.74
N LYS A 99 -19.37 -5.01 -8.82
CA LYS A 99 -19.01 -6.44 -8.73
C LYS A 99 -19.16 -7.20 -10.06
N GLU A 100 -20.09 -6.79 -10.91
CA GLU A 100 -20.32 -7.37 -12.24
C GLU A 100 -19.12 -7.14 -13.18
N TYR A 101 -18.47 -5.98 -13.06
CA TYR A 101 -17.37 -5.57 -13.92
C TYR A 101 -15.99 -5.74 -13.27
N ALA A 102 -15.95 -5.99 -11.98
CA ALA A 102 -14.72 -6.00 -11.19
C ALA A 102 -13.68 -6.99 -11.74
N ILE A 103 -14.08 -8.25 -11.92
CA ILE A 103 -13.18 -9.30 -12.42
C ILE A 103 -12.73 -9.01 -13.86
N LYS A 104 -13.62 -8.46 -14.71
CA LYS A 104 -13.27 -8.10 -16.07
C LYS A 104 -12.22 -6.99 -16.10
N GLY A 105 -12.40 -5.94 -15.29
CA GLY A 105 -11.44 -4.86 -15.14
C GLY A 105 -10.08 -5.33 -14.58
N TYR A 106 -10.12 -6.16 -13.54
CA TYR A 106 -8.91 -6.77 -12.96
C TYR A 106 -8.13 -7.59 -13.99
N ASN A 107 -8.81 -8.51 -14.67
CA ASN A 107 -8.16 -9.38 -15.66
C ASN A 107 -7.59 -8.60 -16.85
N LEU A 108 -8.24 -7.49 -17.25
CA LEU A 108 -7.74 -6.61 -18.30
C LEU A 108 -6.43 -5.95 -17.88
N LEU A 109 -6.36 -5.42 -16.65
CA LEU A 109 -5.18 -4.78 -16.10
C LEU A 109 -4.03 -5.79 -15.91
N GLN A 110 -4.31 -6.95 -15.28
CA GLN A 110 -3.31 -8.02 -15.10
C GLN A 110 -2.74 -8.51 -16.42
N ARG A 111 -3.60 -8.73 -17.42
CA ARG A 111 -3.18 -9.16 -18.75
C ARG A 111 -2.25 -8.14 -19.39
N CYS A 112 -2.60 -6.86 -19.32
CA CYS A 112 -1.74 -5.78 -19.82
C CYS A 112 -0.35 -5.81 -19.15
N CYS A 113 -0.30 -5.98 -17.83
CA CYS A 113 0.98 -6.07 -17.12
C CYS A 113 1.81 -7.26 -17.58
N LEU A 114 1.20 -8.44 -17.68
CA LEU A 114 1.91 -9.66 -18.08
C LEU A 114 2.38 -9.63 -19.54
N GLU A 115 1.57 -9.08 -20.46
CA GLU A 115 1.93 -8.91 -21.87
C GLU A 115 3.12 -7.99 -22.09
N HIS A 116 3.34 -7.03 -21.18
CA HIS A 116 4.45 -6.08 -21.25
C HIS A 116 5.61 -6.45 -20.32
N SER A 117 5.45 -7.48 -19.49
CA SER A 117 6.49 -7.95 -18.58
C SER A 117 7.31 -9.08 -19.21
N ARG A 118 8.58 -8.80 -19.47
CA ARG A 118 9.56 -9.79 -19.93
C ARG A 118 9.75 -10.92 -18.91
N LEU A 119 9.61 -10.61 -17.65
CA LEU A 119 9.80 -11.54 -16.54
C LEU A 119 8.48 -12.19 -16.07
N GLY A 120 7.33 -11.75 -16.59
CA GLY A 120 6.03 -12.30 -16.24
C GLY A 120 5.62 -12.03 -14.79
N ILE A 121 6.05 -10.89 -14.22
CA ILE A 121 5.67 -10.51 -12.86
C ILE A 121 4.25 -9.96 -12.88
N PRO A 122 3.28 -10.56 -12.14
CA PRO A 122 1.95 -10.01 -12.02
C PRO A 122 1.93 -8.78 -11.12
N LEU A 123 1.01 -7.85 -11.36
CA LEU A 123 0.82 -6.71 -10.48
C LEU A 123 0.13 -7.11 -9.17
N LEU A 124 0.43 -6.37 -8.11
CA LEU A 124 -0.36 -6.35 -6.88
C LEU A 124 -1.43 -5.25 -6.98
N LEU A 125 -2.66 -5.56 -6.55
CA LEU A 125 -3.74 -4.60 -6.47
C LEU A 125 -3.96 -4.19 -5.02
N SER A 126 -3.80 -2.90 -4.72
CA SER A 126 -4.13 -2.34 -3.42
C SER A 126 -5.46 -1.60 -3.45
N SER A 127 -6.21 -1.62 -2.35
CA SER A 127 -7.51 -0.96 -2.25
C SER A 127 -7.71 -0.32 -0.88
N GLU A 128 -8.44 0.78 -0.87
CA GLU A 128 -8.81 1.51 0.32
C GLU A 128 -9.88 0.75 1.11
N CYS A 129 -9.59 0.48 2.36
CA CYS A 129 -10.48 -0.28 3.24
C CYS A 129 -10.37 0.20 4.70
N PRO A 130 -10.53 1.49 4.98
CA PRO A 130 -10.34 2.04 6.32
C PRO A 130 -11.35 1.45 7.32
N HIS A 131 -12.59 1.22 6.88
CA HIS A 131 -13.68 0.58 7.61
C HIS A 131 -14.61 -0.15 6.64
N GLY A 132 -14.08 -1.11 5.90
CA GLY A 132 -14.73 -1.81 4.79
C GLY A 132 -14.27 -1.28 3.44
N HIS A 133 -14.65 -1.96 2.35
CA HIS A 133 -14.13 -1.71 1.02
C HIS A 133 -14.77 -0.49 0.35
N GLN A 134 -14.02 0.57 0.11
CA GLN A 134 -14.47 1.79 -0.58
C GLN A 134 -14.60 1.58 -2.10
N ALA A 135 -15.58 0.78 -2.48
CA ALA A 135 -15.87 0.44 -3.87
C ALA A 135 -17.38 0.36 -4.10
N LEU A 136 -17.82 0.37 -5.36
CA LEU A 136 -19.19 0.04 -5.70
C LEU A 136 -19.49 -1.40 -5.25
N ASP A 137 -20.64 -1.60 -4.59
CA ASP A 137 -21.05 -2.86 -3.98
C ASP A 137 -20.11 -3.35 -2.86
N GLY A 138 -19.21 -2.49 -2.37
CA GLY A 138 -18.32 -2.80 -1.25
C GLY A 138 -19.08 -2.93 0.07
N TYR A 139 -18.71 -3.90 0.89
CA TYR A 139 -19.18 -3.97 2.27
C TYR A 139 -18.50 -2.87 3.09
N LEU A 140 -19.31 -2.01 3.71
CA LEU A 140 -18.85 -0.97 4.61
C LEU A 140 -19.20 -1.37 6.05
N LEU A 141 -18.23 -1.17 6.92
CA LEU A 141 -18.41 -1.26 8.37
C LEU A 141 -18.70 0.14 8.94
N PRO A 142 -19.20 0.25 10.16
CA PRO A 142 -19.16 1.51 10.87
C PRO A 142 -17.75 2.07 10.93
N VAL A 143 -17.61 3.40 10.97
CA VAL A 143 -16.29 4.04 11.14
C VAL A 143 -15.56 3.50 12.35
N ASN A 144 -14.23 3.50 12.34
CA ASN A 144 -13.45 2.81 13.36
C ASN A 144 -13.72 3.33 14.79
N LEU A 145 -14.02 4.61 14.95
CA LEU A 145 -14.41 5.18 16.24
C LEU A 145 -15.69 4.52 16.79
N ALA A 146 -16.68 4.25 15.93
CA ALA A 146 -17.89 3.53 16.32
C ALA A 146 -17.60 2.04 16.57
N ALA A 147 -16.71 1.43 15.79
CA ALA A 147 -16.26 0.05 16.05
C ALA A 147 -15.54 -0.05 17.40
N GLY A 148 -14.63 0.87 17.71
CA GLY A 148 -13.92 0.94 19.00
C GLY A 148 -14.88 1.12 20.20
N ALA A 149 -15.93 1.91 20.03
CA ALA A 149 -16.96 2.12 21.07
C ALA A 149 -17.78 0.85 21.42
N THR A 150 -17.67 -0.21 20.63
CA THR A 150 -18.25 -1.52 20.97
C THR A 150 -17.47 -2.24 22.06
N PHE A 151 -16.18 -1.93 22.23
CA PHE A 151 -15.25 -2.68 23.10
C PHE A 151 -15.20 -4.18 22.78
N ASP A 152 -15.53 -4.58 21.55
CA ASP A 152 -15.58 -5.99 21.12
C ASP A 152 -14.66 -6.21 19.89
N PRO A 153 -13.34 -6.34 20.08
CA PRO A 153 -12.41 -6.61 19.00
C PRO A 153 -12.64 -7.98 18.34
N LYS A 154 -13.30 -8.92 19.03
CA LYS A 154 -13.62 -10.22 18.45
C LYS A 154 -14.69 -10.09 17.37
N LEU A 155 -15.76 -9.37 17.65
CA LEU A 155 -16.81 -9.08 16.67
C LEU A 155 -16.23 -8.30 15.49
N TYR A 156 -15.34 -7.33 15.76
CA TYR A 156 -14.67 -6.57 14.70
C TYR A 156 -13.82 -7.47 13.80
N LYS A 157 -13.06 -8.42 14.37
CA LYS A 157 -12.29 -9.41 13.60
C LYS A 157 -13.19 -10.21 12.65
N GLU A 158 -14.33 -10.67 13.12
CA GLU A 158 -15.29 -11.41 12.29
C GLU A 158 -15.87 -10.51 11.18
N ALA A 159 -16.19 -9.26 11.47
CA ALA A 159 -16.73 -8.31 10.51
C ALA A 159 -15.71 -7.93 9.42
N VAL A 160 -14.46 -7.66 9.80
CA VAL A 160 -13.41 -7.30 8.83
C VAL A 160 -13.01 -8.49 7.95
N SER A 161 -13.10 -9.74 8.44
CA SER A 161 -12.87 -10.92 7.62
C SER A 161 -13.88 -11.05 6.48
N VAL A 162 -15.14 -10.69 6.71
CA VAL A 162 -16.18 -10.65 5.65
C VAL A 162 -15.81 -9.64 4.55
N CYS A 163 -15.32 -8.44 4.94
CA CYS A 163 -14.84 -7.46 3.99
C CYS A 163 -13.61 -7.97 3.22
N ALA A 164 -12.67 -8.60 3.91
CA ALA A 164 -11.48 -9.18 3.30
C ALA A 164 -11.79 -10.33 2.33
N HIS A 165 -12.79 -11.14 2.65
CA HIS A 165 -13.29 -12.17 1.73
C HIS A 165 -13.79 -11.55 0.42
N GLN A 166 -14.54 -10.45 0.48
CA GLN A 166 -14.97 -9.73 -0.72
C GLN A 166 -13.79 -9.16 -1.50
N LEU A 167 -12.80 -8.55 -0.81
CA LEU A 167 -11.58 -8.05 -1.45
C LEU A 167 -10.86 -9.13 -2.25
N LYS A 168 -10.69 -10.31 -1.65
CA LYS A 168 -10.08 -11.47 -2.30
C LYS A 168 -10.84 -11.89 -3.56
N GLN A 169 -12.17 -11.94 -3.50
CA GLN A 169 -12.99 -12.28 -4.66
C GLN A 169 -12.86 -11.26 -5.81
N MET A 170 -12.52 -10.01 -5.50
CA MET A 170 -12.26 -8.95 -6.46
C MET A 170 -10.79 -8.88 -6.92
N GLY A 171 -9.92 -9.80 -6.45
CA GLY A 171 -8.50 -9.86 -6.81
C GLY A 171 -7.61 -8.86 -6.09
N VAL A 172 -8.10 -8.23 -5.03
CA VAL A 172 -7.28 -7.32 -4.20
C VAL A 172 -6.29 -8.12 -3.38
N ASN A 173 -5.02 -7.71 -3.42
CA ASN A 173 -3.92 -8.35 -2.70
C ASN A 173 -3.56 -7.62 -1.41
N LEU A 174 -3.69 -6.27 -1.42
CA LEU A 174 -3.29 -5.38 -0.33
C LEU A 174 -4.49 -4.55 0.11
N SER A 175 -4.89 -4.66 1.37
CA SER A 175 -5.97 -3.88 1.99
C SER A 175 -5.37 -2.78 2.87
N LEU A 176 -5.65 -1.52 2.55
CA LEU A 176 -5.21 -0.37 3.34
C LEU A 176 -6.21 -0.11 4.47
N VAL A 177 -5.81 -0.36 5.72
CA VAL A 177 -6.69 -0.32 6.88
C VAL A 177 -6.19 0.70 7.90
N SER A 178 -7.04 1.66 8.27
CA SER A 178 -6.74 2.67 9.29
C SER A 178 -6.79 2.03 10.67
N ALA A 179 -5.63 1.62 11.20
CA ALA A 179 -5.56 0.82 12.43
C ALA A 179 -4.56 1.35 13.46
N LEU A 180 -3.70 2.30 13.11
CA LEU A 180 -2.55 2.69 13.94
C LEU A 180 -2.75 4.01 14.68
N ASP A 181 -3.59 4.90 14.17
CA ASP A 181 -3.77 6.22 14.75
C ASP A 181 -4.57 6.17 16.05
N VAL A 182 -4.12 6.95 17.03
CA VAL A 182 -4.82 7.20 18.29
C VAL A 182 -5.42 8.61 18.21
N ALA A 183 -6.68 8.75 18.60
CA ALA A 183 -7.37 10.05 18.58
C ALA A 183 -6.83 10.96 19.68
N ARG A 184 -6.00 11.95 19.32
CA ARG A 184 -5.38 12.89 20.24
C ARG A 184 -5.96 14.29 20.12
N ASP A 185 -6.14 14.80 18.91
CA ASP A 185 -6.79 16.08 18.65
C ASP A 185 -8.16 15.84 17.97
N PRO A 186 -9.28 16.09 18.66
CA PRO A 186 -10.62 15.85 18.12
C PRO A 186 -10.98 16.77 16.94
N ARG A 187 -10.19 17.81 16.67
CA ARG A 187 -10.36 18.68 15.50
C ARG A 187 -9.80 18.08 14.22
N TRP A 188 -9.00 17.02 14.33
CA TRP A 188 -8.47 16.33 13.16
C TRP A 188 -9.59 15.68 12.35
N GLY A 189 -9.68 16.02 11.05
CA GLY A 189 -10.77 15.60 10.17
C GLY A 189 -10.84 14.09 9.89
N ARG A 190 -9.86 13.29 10.39
CA ARG A 190 -9.79 11.83 10.25
C ARG A 190 -9.91 11.10 11.60
N THR A 191 -10.31 11.77 12.66
CA THR A 191 -10.51 11.18 13.99
C THR A 191 -11.44 9.95 13.95
N GLU A 192 -12.41 9.92 13.06
CA GLU A 192 -13.31 8.80 12.83
C GLU A 192 -12.60 7.50 12.39
N GLU A 193 -11.40 7.62 11.81
CA GLU A 193 -10.57 6.47 11.40
C GLU A 193 -9.84 5.82 12.58
N CYS A 194 -9.80 6.45 13.76
CA CYS A 194 -9.18 5.91 14.97
C CYS A 194 -10.16 5.00 15.73
N PHE A 195 -9.66 3.96 16.38
CA PHE A 195 -10.50 3.13 17.27
C PHE A 195 -10.81 3.79 18.61
N GLY A 196 -10.14 4.87 18.96
CA GLY A 196 -10.36 5.63 20.18
C GLY A 196 -9.14 6.42 20.64
N GLU A 197 -9.18 6.85 21.90
CA GLU A 197 -8.14 7.65 22.56
C GLU A 197 -7.19 6.78 23.40
N ASP A 198 -7.55 5.54 23.69
CA ASP A 198 -6.79 4.61 24.51
C ASP A 198 -5.85 3.76 23.63
N PRO A 199 -4.52 3.86 23.79
CA PRO A 199 -3.55 3.08 23.02
C PRO A 199 -3.74 1.56 23.16
N TYR A 200 -4.18 1.08 24.31
CA TYR A 200 -4.43 -0.34 24.52
C TYR A 200 -5.66 -0.82 23.75
N LEU A 201 -6.76 -0.08 23.79
CA LEU A 201 -7.95 -0.38 22.99
C LEU A 201 -7.60 -0.39 21.50
N CYS A 202 -6.90 0.65 21.04
CA CYS A 202 -6.42 0.72 19.64
C CYS A 202 -5.58 -0.50 19.27
N SER A 203 -4.67 -0.95 20.15
CA SER A 203 -3.84 -2.14 19.94
C SER A 203 -4.67 -3.42 19.81
N CYS A 204 -5.71 -3.59 20.62
CA CYS A 204 -6.62 -4.75 20.55
C CYS A 204 -7.36 -4.80 19.20
N PHE A 205 -7.88 -3.66 18.73
CA PHE A 205 -8.58 -3.57 17.45
C PHE A 205 -7.62 -3.67 16.27
N ALA A 206 -6.44 -3.09 16.36
CA ALA A 206 -5.38 -3.19 15.34
C ALA A 206 -4.97 -4.65 15.11
N LYS A 207 -4.73 -5.41 16.18
CA LYS A 207 -4.48 -6.85 16.13
C LYS A 207 -5.64 -7.61 15.47
N ALA A 208 -6.88 -7.31 15.87
CA ALA A 208 -8.08 -7.92 15.32
C ALA A 208 -8.24 -7.64 13.82
N ALA A 209 -7.89 -6.40 13.38
CA ALA A 209 -7.88 -6.02 11.97
C ALA A 209 -6.89 -6.87 11.15
N VAL A 210 -5.65 -7.04 11.64
CA VAL A 210 -4.64 -7.88 10.98
C VAL A 210 -5.11 -9.32 10.88
N GLU A 211 -5.52 -9.91 12.01
CA GLU A 211 -5.94 -11.30 12.05
C GLU A 211 -7.17 -11.57 11.18
N GLY A 212 -8.15 -10.66 11.17
CA GLY A 212 -9.36 -10.80 10.36
C GLY A 212 -9.07 -10.62 8.86
N THR A 213 -8.33 -9.60 8.48
CA THR A 213 -7.99 -9.34 7.07
C THR A 213 -7.14 -10.47 6.50
N GLN A 214 -6.08 -10.85 7.19
CA GLN A 214 -5.12 -11.82 6.67
C GLN A 214 -5.60 -13.27 6.74
N SER A 215 -6.62 -13.59 7.55
CA SER A 215 -7.25 -14.93 7.56
C SER A 215 -7.85 -15.30 6.19
N GLU A 216 -8.24 -14.31 5.38
CA GLU A 216 -8.78 -14.51 4.04
C GLU A 216 -7.71 -14.56 2.94
N GLY A 217 -6.43 -14.36 3.29
CA GLY A 217 -5.32 -14.34 2.34
C GLY A 217 -5.14 -13.02 1.61
N VAL A 218 -5.68 -11.91 2.14
CA VAL A 218 -5.42 -10.54 1.72
C VAL A 218 -4.42 -9.93 2.69
N ALA A 219 -3.30 -9.43 2.20
CA ALA A 219 -2.31 -8.75 3.04
C ALA A 219 -2.86 -7.41 3.53
N MET A 220 -2.69 -7.12 4.82
CA MET A 220 -3.07 -5.83 5.39
C MET A 220 -1.88 -4.87 5.35
N VAL A 221 -2.13 -3.62 4.93
CA VAL A 221 -1.27 -2.46 5.12
C VAL A 221 -1.87 -1.61 6.23
N ALA A 222 -1.26 -1.66 7.41
CA ALA A 222 -1.71 -0.89 8.57
C ALA A 222 -1.27 0.57 8.45
N LYS A 223 -2.17 1.51 8.68
CA LYS A 223 -1.89 2.94 8.55
C LYS A 223 -2.46 3.75 9.71
N HIS A 224 -1.83 4.87 10.07
CA HIS A 224 -0.61 5.42 9.51
C HIS A 224 0.54 5.29 10.54
N PHE A 225 1.74 5.05 10.08
CA PHE A 225 2.90 4.87 10.94
C PHE A 225 3.82 6.10 10.84
N CYS A 226 3.88 7.01 11.87
CA CYS A 226 2.99 6.98 13.00
C CYS A 226 2.65 8.41 13.48
N ALA A 227 1.79 8.46 14.49
CA ALA A 227 1.40 9.68 15.16
C ALA A 227 0.67 10.71 14.29
N GLN A 228 -0.01 10.28 13.22
CA GLN A 228 -0.78 11.21 12.36
C GLN A 228 -1.99 11.79 13.11
N GLY A 229 -2.53 11.10 14.11
CA GLY A 229 -3.57 11.59 15.00
C GLY A 229 -3.12 12.65 16.01
N GLU A 230 -1.81 12.90 16.15
CA GLU A 230 -1.20 13.91 17.03
C GLU A 230 -0.93 15.23 16.29
N THR A 231 -1.87 15.68 15.49
CA THR A 231 -1.72 16.84 14.63
C THR A 231 -1.65 18.16 15.41
N THR A 232 -0.73 19.02 15.06
CA THR A 232 -0.72 20.39 15.59
C THR A 232 -1.95 21.16 15.08
N GLY A 233 -2.83 21.52 16.02
CA GLY A 233 -4.05 22.29 15.72
C GLY A 233 -5.12 21.54 14.92
N GLY A 234 -5.07 20.21 14.86
CA GLY A 234 -6.01 19.40 14.10
C GLY A 234 -5.78 19.40 12.58
N VAL A 235 -4.68 20.00 12.11
CA VAL A 235 -4.39 20.10 10.67
C VAL A 235 -3.74 18.80 10.19
N ASN A 236 -4.39 18.11 9.26
CA ASN A 236 -3.85 16.86 8.71
C ASN A 236 -2.45 17.07 8.11
N ALA A 237 -1.55 16.13 8.37
CA ALA A 237 -0.15 16.16 7.93
C ALA A 237 0.71 17.28 8.58
N SER A 238 0.22 17.96 9.60
CA SER A 238 1.04 18.88 10.39
C SER A 238 2.00 18.15 11.32
N ALA A 239 2.99 18.86 11.86
CA ALA A 239 3.99 18.30 12.76
C ALA A 239 3.37 17.66 14.01
N ALA A 240 3.80 16.46 14.36
CA ALA A 240 3.60 15.86 15.67
C ALA A 240 4.77 16.25 16.58
N ARG A 241 4.49 17.14 17.54
CA ARG A 241 5.53 17.69 18.45
C ARG A 241 5.59 16.86 19.73
N ILE A 242 6.06 15.65 19.60
CA ILE A 242 6.15 14.67 20.69
C ILE A 242 7.59 14.19 20.86
N GLY A 243 7.93 13.82 22.12
CA GLY A 243 9.21 13.19 22.41
C GLY A 243 9.13 11.66 22.36
N GLU A 244 10.28 11.01 22.43
CA GLU A 244 10.43 9.55 22.35
C GLU A 244 9.54 8.79 23.35
N ARG A 245 9.38 9.29 24.58
CA ARG A 245 8.52 8.65 25.59
C ARG A 245 7.06 8.60 25.14
N GLU A 246 6.52 9.73 24.70
CA GLU A 246 5.13 9.82 24.24
C GLU A 246 4.89 9.00 22.97
N LEU A 247 5.86 9.03 22.05
CA LEU A 247 5.86 8.17 20.88
C LEU A 247 5.70 6.69 21.28
N ARG A 248 6.52 6.21 22.22
CA ARG A 248 6.51 4.81 22.65
C ARG A 248 5.30 4.41 23.50
N GLU A 249 4.80 5.31 24.34
CA GLU A 249 3.68 5.01 25.24
C GLU A 249 2.32 5.09 24.53
N ILE A 250 2.19 5.94 23.51
CA ILE A 250 0.90 6.24 22.88
C ILE A 250 0.81 5.75 21.44
N HIS A 251 1.79 6.06 20.59
CA HIS A 251 1.66 5.90 19.15
C HIS A 251 2.23 4.59 18.59
N LEU A 252 3.18 3.97 19.29
CA LEU A 252 3.79 2.71 18.85
C LEU A 252 3.05 1.43 19.30
N PRO A 253 2.24 1.39 20.37
CA PRO A 253 1.64 0.14 20.84
C PRO A 253 0.76 -0.55 19.81
N ALA A 254 -0.06 0.18 19.04
CA ALA A 254 -0.89 -0.39 17.99
C ALA A 254 -0.06 -1.00 16.85
N ALA A 255 1.03 -0.34 16.44
CA ALA A 255 1.94 -0.85 15.42
C ALA A 255 2.67 -2.11 15.91
N LYS A 256 3.13 -2.13 17.15
CA LYS A 256 3.74 -3.32 17.75
C LYS A 256 2.76 -4.49 17.76
N ALA A 257 1.51 -4.27 18.16
CA ALA A 257 0.47 -5.29 18.15
C ALA A 257 0.19 -5.82 16.72
N CYS A 258 0.23 -4.95 15.69
CA CYS A 258 0.14 -5.37 14.30
C CYS A 258 1.33 -6.24 13.87
N CYS A 259 2.55 -5.87 14.25
CA CYS A 259 3.76 -6.66 13.94
C CYS A 259 3.71 -8.03 14.61
N GLU A 260 3.33 -8.10 15.90
CA GLU A 260 3.14 -9.35 16.63
C GLU A 260 2.04 -10.24 16.02
N ALA A 261 1.04 -9.65 15.37
CA ALA A 261 0.02 -10.37 14.61
C ALA A 261 0.46 -10.75 13.18
N GLY A 262 1.67 -10.39 12.78
CA GLY A 262 2.25 -10.73 11.48
C GLY A 262 1.73 -9.90 10.31
N VAL A 263 1.48 -8.61 10.51
CA VAL A 263 1.06 -7.67 9.46
C VAL A 263 2.05 -7.66 8.29
N LYS A 264 1.55 -7.60 7.06
CA LYS A 264 2.39 -7.68 5.84
C LYS A 264 2.73 -6.35 5.22
N GLY A 265 2.11 -5.27 5.65
CA GLY A 265 2.41 -3.93 5.20
C GLY A 265 2.15 -2.88 6.27
N VAL A 266 2.89 -1.79 6.21
CA VAL A 266 2.72 -0.60 7.03
C VAL A 266 2.82 0.62 6.12
N MET A 267 1.94 1.61 6.31
CA MET A 267 2.01 2.87 5.57
C MET A 267 2.61 3.95 6.46
N ALA A 268 3.70 4.56 6.00
CA ALA A 268 4.32 5.69 6.69
C ALA A 268 3.38 6.90 6.70
N ALA A 269 3.36 7.65 7.81
CA ALA A 269 2.46 8.78 8.00
C ALA A 269 2.97 10.07 7.34
N TYR A 270 2.07 10.97 6.99
CA TYR A 270 2.40 12.25 6.34
C TYR A 270 3.25 13.20 7.19
N ASN A 271 3.04 13.16 8.50
CA ASN A 271 3.58 14.15 9.43
C ASN A 271 5.09 13.97 9.65
N GLU A 272 5.69 15.00 10.19
CA GLU A 272 7.00 14.94 10.84
C GLU A 272 6.83 14.63 12.33
N ILE A 273 7.84 13.98 12.92
CA ILE A 273 8.01 13.80 14.35
C ILE A 273 9.31 14.48 14.73
N ASP A 274 9.23 15.46 15.62
CA ASP A 274 10.39 16.24 16.09
C ASP A 274 11.28 16.78 14.94
N GLY A 275 10.63 17.29 13.88
CA GLY A 275 11.32 17.88 12.73
C GLY A 275 11.78 16.90 11.66
N VAL A 276 11.49 15.57 11.77
CA VAL A 276 11.85 14.57 10.78
C VAL A 276 10.58 13.95 10.19
N TYR A 277 10.35 14.09 8.88
CA TYR A 277 9.23 13.45 8.20
C TYR A 277 9.30 11.93 8.35
N CYS A 278 8.15 11.28 8.65
CA CYS A 278 8.10 9.84 8.86
C CYS A 278 8.68 9.06 7.68
N HIS A 279 8.47 9.53 6.44
CA HIS A 279 8.96 8.88 5.23
C HIS A 279 10.49 8.93 5.03
N MET A 280 11.20 9.78 5.75
CA MET A 280 12.68 9.82 5.73
C MET A 280 13.29 9.51 7.10
N ASN A 281 12.49 9.04 8.04
CA ASN A 281 12.92 8.77 9.41
C ASN A 281 13.42 7.34 9.55
N HIS A 282 14.74 7.15 9.39
CA HIS A 282 15.40 5.85 9.52
C HIS A 282 15.21 5.25 10.92
N HIS A 283 15.27 6.06 11.99
CA HIS A 283 15.01 5.60 13.33
C HIS A 283 13.63 4.97 13.47
N LEU A 284 12.60 5.61 12.88
CA LEU A 284 11.22 5.13 12.92
C LEU A 284 11.02 3.87 12.07
N LEU A 285 11.42 3.93 10.77
CA LEU A 285 11.07 2.90 9.79
C LEU A 285 12.00 1.68 9.82
N THR A 286 13.25 1.87 10.23
CA THR A 286 14.25 0.79 10.31
C THR A 286 14.49 0.35 11.72
N GLU A 287 15.02 1.23 12.60
CA GLU A 287 15.44 0.80 13.94
C GLU A 287 14.24 0.36 14.81
N ILE A 288 13.14 1.12 14.83
CA ILE A 288 11.95 0.75 15.62
C ILE A 288 11.13 -0.32 14.90
N LEU A 289 10.69 -0.04 13.66
CA LEU A 289 9.73 -0.91 12.99
C LEU A 289 10.35 -2.27 12.61
N ARG A 290 11.51 -2.27 11.94
CA ARG A 290 12.14 -3.51 11.46
C ARG A 290 12.97 -4.20 12.54
N ASP A 291 13.89 -3.48 13.19
CA ASP A 291 14.85 -4.11 14.08
C ASP A 291 14.23 -4.42 15.45
N GLU A 292 13.48 -3.46 16.06
CA GLU A 292 12.89 -3.66 17.39
C GLU A 292 11.60 -4.49 17.33
N PHE A 293 10.69 -4.21 16.37
CA PHE A 293 9.40 -4.93 16.28
C PHE A 293 9.45 -6.16 15.38
N GLY A 294 10.57 -6.41 14.68
CA GLY A 294 10.75 -7.58 13.82
C GLY A 294 9.87 -7.56 12.57
N PHE A 295 9.51 -6.39 12.06
CA PHE A 295 8.68 -6.27 10.88
C PHE A 295 9.41 -6.68 9.60
N ASP A 296 8.89 -7.66 8.89
CA ASP A 296 9.46 -8.22 7.65
C ASP A 296 8.66 -7.89 6.37
N GLY A 297 7.59 -7.09 6.50
CA GLY A 297 6.72 -6.72 5.41
C GLY A 297 7.18 -5.48 4.63
N ILE A 298 6.26 -4.95 3.80
CA ILE A 298 6.51 -3.74 2.99
C ILE A 298 6.16 -2.46 3.76
N VAL A 299 6.98 -1.42 3.58
CA VAL A 299 6.65 -0.05 3.98
C VAL A 299 6.18 0.72 2.75
N MET A 300 4.92 1.11 2.75
CA MET A 300 4.29 1.91 1.69
C MET A 300 4.30 3.39 2.08
N ALA A 301 4.57 4.27 1.13
CA ALA A 301 4.37 5.70 1.34
C ALA A 301 2.87 6.03 1.37
N ASP A 302 2.49 7.11 2.06
CA ASP A 302 1.17 7.71 1.90
C ASP A 302 1.11 8.56 0.62
N GLY A 303 -0.08 8.85 0.13
CA GLY A 303 -0.28 9.42 -1.20
C GLY A 303 0.45 10.75 -1.45
N VAL A 304 1.33 10.78 -2.46
CA VAL A 304 2.13 11.96 -2.85
C VAL A 304 3.09 12.45 -1.74
N ALA A 305 3.35 11.61 -0.73
CA ALA A 305 4.18 12.05 0.41
C ALA A 305 5.65 12.15 0.07
N LEU A 306 6.16 11.29 -0.82
CA LEU A 306 7.57 11.34 -1.22
C LEU A 306 7.85 12.54 -2.14
N ASP A 307 6.93 12.88 -3.04
CA ASP A 307 7.05 14.09 -3.87
C ASP A 307 7.10 15.36 -3.01
N ARG A 308 6.41 15.38 -1.87
CA ARG A 308 6.45 16.51 -0.93
C ARG A 308 7.78 16.62 -0.16
N LEU A 309 8.52 15.53 0.01
CA LEU A 309 9.83 15.60 0.65
C LEU A 309 10.80 16.51 -0.10
N GLN A 310 10.65 16.65 -1.44
CA GLN A 310 11.50 17.56 -2.21
C GLN A 310 11.43 19.01 -1.68
N GLU A 311 10.30 19.45 -1.13
CA GLU A 311 10.15 20.78 -0.54
C GLU A 311 11.09 20.97 0.66
N ALA A 312 11.35 19.89 1.40
CA ALA A 312 12.22 19.89 2.58
C ALA A 312 13.70 19.68 2.24
N VAL A 313 14.00 18.88 1.19
CA VAL A 313 15.37 18.44 0.88
C VAL A 313 15.95 19.03 -0.39
N GLY A 314 15.13 19.71 -1.21
CA GLY A 314 15.55 20.53 -2.35
C GLY A 314 15.38 19.91 -3.72
N ASP A 315 15.38 18.57 -3.86
CA ASP A 315 15.20 17.89 -5.16
C ASP A 315 14.61 16.47 -5.01
N GLU A 316 14.04 15.95 -6.10
CA GLU A 316 13.40 14.62 -6.14
C GLU A 316 14.39 13.46 -5.97
N PRO A 317 15.59 13.45 -6.61
CA PRO A 317 16.55 12.38 -6.39
C PRO A 317 17.00 12.23 -4.93
N HIS A 318 17.18 13.32 -4.24
CA HIS A 318 17.55 13.31 -2.82
C HIS A 318 16.37 12.83 -1.97
N ALA A 319 15.15 13.28 -2.24
CA ALA A 319 13.93 12.79 -1.58
C ALA A 319 13.77 11.27 -1.76
N ALA A 320 13.92 10.77 -2.98
CA ALA A 320 13.87 9.33 -3.26
C ALA A 320 14.95 8.54 -2.50
N ALA A 321 16.19 9.03 -2.49
CA ALA A 321 17.31 8.38 -1.79
C ALA A 321 17.09 8.32 -0.27
N LEU A 322 16.60 9.40 0.33
CA LEU A 322 16.30 9.45 1.77
C LEU A 322 15.16 8.51 2.12
N ALA A 323 14.08 8.48 1.34
CA ALA A 323 12.96 7.58 1.58
C ALA A 323 13.37 6.10 1.51
N LEU A 324 14.11 5.70 0.46
CA LEU A 324 14.63 4.34 0.33
C LEU A 324 15.60 3.99 1.47
N SER A 325 16.51 4.90 1.82
CA SER A 325 17.47 4.68 2.90
C SER A 325 16.80 4.60 4.28
N ALA A 326 15.67 5.26 4.45
CA ALA A 326 14.88 5.17 5.68
C ALA A 326 14.09 3.86 5.79
N GLY A 327 13.83 3.17 4.67
CA GLY A 327 13.15 1.87 4.65
C GLY A 327 11.81 1.85 3.94
N VAL A 328 11.47 2.89 3.13
CA VAL A 328 10.27 2.88 2.27
C VAL A 328 10.49 1.96 1.09
N ASP A 329 9.57 1.03 0.83
CA ASP A 329 9.66 0.04 -0.24
C ASP A 329 8.81 0.40 -1.47
N VAL A 330 7.66 1.04 -1.27
CA VAL A 330 6.70 1.32 -2.35
C VAL A 330 6.14 2.73 -2.21
N SER A 331 6.14 3.48 -3.31
CA SER A 331 5.50 4.81 -3.37
C SER A 331 3.97 4.69 -3.47
N LEU A 332 3.26 5.81 -3.31
CA LEU A 332 1.84 5.93 -3.60
C LEU A 332 1.57 7.25 -4.31
N TRP A 333 1.35 7.20 -5.64
CA TRP A 333 1.11 8.33 -6.54
C TRP A 333 2.29 9.30 -6.71
N ASP A 334 3.45 8.96 -6.18
CA ASP A 334 4.65 9.76 -6.28
C ASP A 334 5.35 9.60 -7.63
N ASN A 335 6.10 10.62 -8.02
CA ASN A 335 6.92 10.64 -9.21
C ASN A 335 8.43 10.52 -8.90
N VAL A 336 8.85 10.66 -7.65
CA VAL A 336 10.27 10.71 -7.27
C VAL A 336 11.08 9.52 -7.76
N PHE A 337 10.56 8.29 -7.71
CA PHE A 337 11.29 7.11 -8.16
C PHE A 337 11.45 7.09 -9.69
N PRO A 338 10.38 7.24 -10.50
CA PRO A 338 10.52 7.35 -11.97
C PRO A 338 11.38 8.50 -12.42
N VAL A 339 11.25 9.69 -11.81
CA VAL A 339 12.02 10.88 -12.16
C VAL A 339 13.50 10.68 -11.82
N SER A 340 13.82 10.19 -10.62
CA SER A 340 15.19 9.91 -10.21
C SER A 340 15.87 8.90 -11.14
N TYR A 341 15.16 7.84 -11.57
CA TYR A 341 15.66 6.90 -12.56
C TYR A 341 15.98 7.59 -13.89
N THR A 342 15.10 8.48 -14.36
CA THR A 342 15.31 9.22 -15.61
C THR A 342 16.54 10.11 -15.53
N HIS A 343 16.77 10.80 -14.42
CA HIS A 343 17.95 11.62 -14.20
C HIS A 343 19.26 10.81 -14.20
N LEU A 344 19.24 9.60 -13.63
CA LEU A 344 20.42 8.71 -13.63
C LEU A 344 20.75 8.15 -15.02
N THR A 345 19.79 8.11 -15.94
CA THR A 345 19.95 7.50 -17.27
C THR A 345 20.11 8.50 -18.40
N LEU A 346 19.89 9.81 -18.15
CA LEU A 346 20.19 10.85 -19.14
C LEU A 346 21.70 11.04 -19.25
N PRO A 347 22.25 11.14 -20.49
CA PRO A 347 23.64 11.51 -20.65
C PRO A 347 23.87 12.89 -20.01
N THR A 348 24.83 12.99 -19.13
CA THR A 348 25.36 14.29 -18.68
C THR A 348 26.03 14.93 -19.90
N THR A 349 25.30 15.83 -20.57
CA THR A 349 25.85 16.68 -21.65
C THR A 349 26.71 17.80 -21.08
#